data_275d68e9c3c5e6f452e3d4edf3f4602a
#
_entry.id   275d68e9c3c5e6f452e3d4edf3f4602a
#
_cell.length_a   1.000
_cell.length_b   1.000
_cell.length_c   1.000
_cell.angle_alpha   90.00
_cell.angle_beta   90.00
_cell.angle_gamma   90.00
#
_symmetry.space_group_name_H-M   'P 1'
#
loop_
_entity.id
_entity.type
_entity.pdbx_description
1 polymer ?
#
loop_
_entity_poly.entity_id
_entity_poly.type
_entity_poly.pdbx_seq_one_letter_code
_entity_poly.pdbx_strand_id
1 'polypeptide(L)'
;MKKTALAVLLAFALAACSAPQGHDYPFRPVPFTAVQVTDPFWGQRLQASREVTIPLAFSKCEETGRYRNFEEAAQQMHADENLGFRVGGLPFDDTDVYKTIEGASYLLQTYPDPKLEAYIDSVLVIVVAAQEPDGYLYTARTRNPEHPHRWSGAERWVQIEDSHELYDLGHLIEGAVAHYRATGKRNFLDIAIKFADCVCREIGPGPDQQVRVPGHQIAEMALAKLYTVTGDRKYLDEAKFFIDMRGHGEKGMDAYRQSDVPVMEQDEAVGHAVRAEYWYSGIADVAALTGEMQYTEVIDRIWENMVGKKIYLTGGVGARREGEAFGDAYELPNLTSYCETCAAIGNVYTNYRLFLLHGSSKYYDVLERTLYNGVLSGVSLDGGSFFY
;
A
#
# COMPACT_ATOMS: atom_id res chain seq x y z
N MET A 1 -5.68 -76.28 -23.40
CA MET A 1 -5.10 -75.55 -22.25
C MET A 1 -5.25 -74.04 -22.55
N LYS A 2 -6.28 -73.41 -22.00
CA LYS A 2 -6.58 -71.99 -22.19
C LYS A 2 -6.03 -71.24 -20.98
N LYS A 3 -5.07 -70.30 -21.19
CA LYS A 3 -4.56 -69.42 -20.12
C LYS A 3 -5.45 -68.18 -20.08
N THR A 4 -6.20 -68.04 -18.99
CA THR A 4 -7.00 -66.84 -18.72
C THR A 4 -6.09 -65.83 -18.04
N ALA A 5 -5.87 -64.68 -18.68
CA ALA A 5 -5.18 -63.54 -18.08
C ALA A 5 -6.19 -62.71 -17.30
N LEU A 6 -5.98 -62.57 -16.01
CA LEU A 6 -6.76 -61.70 -15.12
C LEU A 6 -6.15 -60.30 -15.16
N ALA A 7 -6.86 -59.35 -15.77
CA ALA A 7 -6.48 -57.95 -15.75
C ALA A 7 -7.03 -57.29 -14.46
N VAL A 8 -6.16 -56.92 -13.56
CA VAL A 8 -6.50 -56.12 -12.37
C VAL A 8 -6.48 -54.66 -12.77
N LEU A 9 -7.64 -54.06 -12.91
CA LEU A 9 -7.81 -52.60 -13.02
C LEU A 9 -7.61 -51.96 -11.64
N LEU A 10 -6.44 -51.35 -11.42
CA LEU A 10 -6.25 -50.45 -10.30
C LEU A 10 -6.93 -49.10 -10.64
N ALA A 11 -8.12 -48.89 -10.07
CA ALA A 11 -8.74 -47.56 -10.05
C ALA A 11 -8.02 -46.71 -9.00
N PHE A 12 -7.12 -45.83 -9.41
CA PHE A 12 -6.64 -44.72 -8.59
C PHE A 12 -7.78 -43.68 -8.47
N ALA A 13 -8.47 -43.72 -7.36
CA ALA A 13 -9.32 -42.59 -6.94
C ALA A 13 -8.37 -41.43 -6.57
N LEU A 14 -8.17 -40.52 -7.50
CA LEU A 14 -7.67 -39.18 -7.21
C LEU A 14 -8.71 -38.47 -6.35
N ALA A 15 -8.61 -38.60 -5.03
CA ALA A 15 -9.22 -37.65 -4.12
C ALA A 15 -8.52 -36.31 -4.34
N ALA A 16 -9.05 -35.50 -5.26
CA ALA A 16 -8.74 -34.09 -5.29
C ALA A 16 -9.23 -33.53 -3.96
N CYS A 17 -8.34 -33.40 -2.96
CA CYS A 17 -8.53 -32.43 -1.89
C CYS A 17 -8.61 -31.07 -2.60
N SER A 18 -9.82 -30.62 -2.90
CA SER A 18 -10.07 -29.20 -3.15
C SER A 18 -9.74 -28.50 -1.83
N ALA A 19 -8.56 -27.85 -1.79
CA ALA A 19 -8.34 -26.81 -0.81
C ALA A 19 -9.58 -25.90 -0.86
N PRO A 20 -10.08 -25.39 0.28
CA PRO A 20 -11.18 -24.44 0.26
C PRO A 20 -10.79 -23.35 -0.73
N GLN A 21 -11.58 -23.18 -1.81
CA GLN A 21 -11.38 -22.08 -2.72
C GLN A 21 -11.59 -20.81 -1.88
N GLY A 22 -10.48 -20.13 -1.54
CA GLY A 22 -10.53 -18.83 -0.92
C GLY A 22 -11.31 -17.89 -1.84
N HIS A 23 -12.04 -16.96 -1.26
CA HIS A 23 -12.67 -15.89 -2.03
C HIS A 23 -11.58 -15.06 -2.72
N ASP A 24 -11.92 -14.48 -3.86
CA ASP A 24 -11.05 -13.62 -4.66
C ASP A 24 -11.94 -12.69 -5.50
N TYR A 25 -11.33 -11.74 -6.18
CA TYR A 25 -12.02 -10.88 -7.13
C TYR A 25 -12.72 -11.69 -8.22
N PRO A 26 -13.99 -11.40 -8.56
CA PRO A 26 -14.68 -12.07 -9.66
C PRO A 26 -13.99 -11.89 -11.02
N PHE A 27 -13.40 -10.71 -11.25
CA PHE A 27 -12.63 -10.41 -12.44
C PHE A 27 -11.13 -10.40 -12.13
N ARG A 28 -10.35 -11.09 -12.95
CA ARG A 28 -8.90 -11.17 -12.76
C ARG A 28 -8.18 -10.37 -13.83
N PRO A 29 -7.21 -9.53 -13.46
CA PRO A 29 -6.42 -8.83 -14.43
C PRO A 29 -5.52 -9.80 -15.19
N VAL A 30 -5.26 -9.51 -16.45
CA VAL A 30 -4.15 -10.13 -17.17
C VAL A 30 -2.85 -9.70 -16.50
N PRO A 31 -1.92 -10.61 -16.21
CA PRO A 31 -0.62 -10.23 -15.68
C PRO A 31 0.04 -9.19 -16.60
N PHE A 32 0.45 -8.05 -16.06
CA PHE A 32 1.01 -6.97 -16.91
C PHE A 32 2.30 -7.38 -17.63
N THR A 33 3.03 -8.38 -17.14
CA THR A 33 4.15 -9.01 -17.82
C THR A 33 3.76 -9.73 -19.11
N ALA A 34 2.47 -10.07 -19.28
CA ALA A 34 1.93 -10.64 -20.51
C ALA A 34 1.44 -9.56 -21.51
N VAL A 35 1.56 -8.28 -21.15
CA VAL A 35 1.15 -7.14 -21.98
C VAL A 35 2.38 -6.42 -22.49
N GLN A 36 2.44 -6.21 -23.81
CA GLN A 36 3.49 -5.41 -24.44
C GLN A 36 2.91 -4.06 -24.88
N VAL A 37 3.48 -2.98 -24.38
CA VAL A 37 3.12 -1.61 -24.78
C VAL A 37 3.88 -1.26 -26.04
N THR A 38 3.14 -1.00 -27.13
CA THR A 38 3.72 -0.69 -28.46
C THR A 38 3.32 0.68 -28.99
N ASP A 39 2.40 1.38 -28.32
CA ASP A 39 1.97 2.71 -28.71
C ASP A 39 3.00 3.79 -28.29
N PRO A 40 3.06 4.92 -29.04
CA PRO A 40 4.06 5.95 -28.76
C PRO A 40 3.76 6.77 -27.50
N PHE A 41 2.52 6.83 -27.04
CA PHE A 41 2.15 7.62 -25.86
C PHE A 41 2.66 6.97 -24.56
N TRP A 42 2.28 5.73 -24.30
CA TRP A 42 2.73 5.01 -23.11
C TRP A 42 4.17 4.56 -23.20
N GLY A 43 4.65 4.19 -24.41
CA GLY A 43 6.04 3.79 -24.64
C GLY A 43 7.03 4.89 -24.25
N GLN A 44 6.77 6.16 -24.62
CA GLN A 44 7.60 7.31 -24.23
C GLN A 44 7.59 7.54 -22.70
N ARG A 45 6.44 7.40 -22.04
CA ARG A 45 6.34 7.56 -20.58
C ARG A 45 7.06 6.45 -19.82
N LEU A 46 6.96 5.21 -20.27
CA LEU A 46 7.70 4.10 -19.71
C LEU A 46 9.20 4.27 -19.90
N GLN A 47 9.64 4.77 -21.06
CA GLN A 47 11.03 5.12 -21.31
C GLN A 47 11.51 6.23 -20.36
N ALA A 48 10.76 7.33 -20.23
CA ALA A 48 11.08 8.41 -19.31
C ALA A 48 11.15 7.91 -17.85
N SER A 49 10.22 7.06 -17.43
CA SER A 49 10.25 6.45 -16.10
C SER A 49 11.52 5.64 -15.86
N ARG A 50 11.94 4.84 -16.84
CA ARG A 50 13.13 4.00 -16.75
C ARG A 50 14.43 4.80 -16.76
N GLU A 51 14.54 5.78 -17.66
CA GLU A 51 15.80 6.47 -17.94
C GLU A 51 16.01 7.73 -17.09
N VAL A 52 14.92 8.32 -16.57
CA VAL A 52 14.96 9.59 -15.84
C VAL A 52 14.32 9.46 -14.46
N THR A 53 13.04 9.08 -14.38
CA THR A 53 12.28 9.18 -13.12
C THR A 53 12.83 8.28 -12.02
N ILE A 54 13.06 7.01 -12.28
CA ILE A 54 13.56 6.05 -11.28
C ILE A 54 15.01 6.36 -10.87
N PRO A 55 15.97 6.62 -11.79
CA PRO A 55 17.30 7.07 -11.40
C PRO A 55 17.29 8.36 -10.57
N LEU A 56 16.46 9.34 -10.93
CA LEU A 56 16.31 10.58 -10.16
C LEU A 56 15.74 10.31 -8.76
N ALA A 57 14.74 9.46 -8.63
CA ALA A 57 14.15 9.13 -7.34
C ALA A 57 15.16 8.48 -6.39
N PHE A 58 15.97 7.53 -6.86
CA PHE A 58 17.06 6.94 -6.09
C PHE A 58 18.13 7.97 -5.70
N SER A 59 18.54 8.83 -6.64
CA SER A 59 19.48 9.92 -6.35
C SER A 59 18.93 10.85 -5.26
N LYS A 60 17.64 11.15 -5.26
CA LYS A 60 17.01 11.98 -4.23
C LYS A 60 16.94 11.26 -2.87
N CYS A 61 16.70 9.96 -2.84
CA CYS A 61 16.78 9.18 -1.60
C CYS A 61 18.18 9.29 -0.96
N GLU A 62 19.25 9.24 -1.77
CA GLU A 62 20.61 9.39 -1.30
C GLU A 62 20.90 10.83 -0.86
N GLU A 63 20.67 11.82 -1.73
CA GLU A 63 20.96 13.24 -1.50
C GLU A 63 20.23 13.80 -0.27
N THR A 64 19.00 13.36 -0.03
CA THR A 64 18.15 13.84 1.07
C THR A 64 18.29 13.00 2.35
N GLY A 65 19.19 12.00 2.35
CA GLY A 65 19.56 11.23 3.53
C GLY A 65 18.58 10.11 3.90
N ARG A 66 17.74 9.63 2.97
CA ARG A 66 16.83 8.50 3.24
C ARG A 66 17.59 7.23 3.58
N TYR A 67 18.68 6.94 2.85
CA TYR A 67 19.55 5.79 3.17
C TYR A 67 20.27 5.97 4.51
N ARG A 68 20.73 7.19 4.81
CA ARG A 68 21.37 7.50 6.09
C ARG A 68 20.45 7.23 7.28
N ASN A 69 19.14 7.42 7.15
CA ASN A 69 18.20 7.11 8.22
C ASN A 69 18.30 5.63 8.63
N PHE A 70 18.38 4.71 7.67
CA PHE A 70 18.55 3.28 7.94
C PHE A 70 19.94 2.97 8.50
N GLU A 71 21.00 3.59 7.96
CA GLU A 71 22.37 3.40 8.45
C GLU A 71 22.53 3.85 9.92
N GLU A 72 21.96 5.01 10.28
CA GLU A 72 21.96 5.51 11.65
C GLU A 72 21.12 4.63 12.58
N ALA A 73 19.98 4.11 12.12
CA ALA A 73 19.18 3.15 12.88
C ALA A 73 19.97 1.86 13.16
N ALA A 74 20.65 1.31 12.15
CA ALA A 74 21.49 0.14 12.30
C ALA A 74 22.67 0.40 13.29
N GLN A 75 23.32 1.55 13.19
CA GLN A 75 24.39 1.93 14.12
C GLN A 75 23.88 2.04 15.56
N GLN A 76 22.70 2.67 15.76
CA GLN A 76 22.09 2.81 17.07
C GLN A 76 21.77 1.46 17.71
N MET A 77 21.24 0.51 16.94
CA MET A 77 20.91 -0.83 17.45
C MET A 77 22.15 -1.64 17.90
N HIS A 78 23.33 -1.35 17.36
CA HIS A 78 24.58 -2.01 17.71
C HIS A 78 25.39 -1.27 18.76
N ALA A 79 24.95 -0.10 19.21
CA ALA A 79 25.64 0.69 20.23
C ALA A 79 25.16 0.29 21.64
N ASP A 80 26.11 0.31 22.59
CA ASP A 80 25.82 0.09 24.01
C ASP A 80 25.14 1.31 24.68
N GLU A 81 25.17 2.47 24.02
CA GLU A 81 24.59 3.73 24.50
C GLU A 81 23.84 4.47 23.37
N ASN A 82 23.02 5.44 23.75
CA ASN A 82 22.36 6.30 22.78
C ASN A 82 23.37 7.19 22.06
N LEU A 83 23.50 7.03 20.74
CA LEU A 83 24.41 7.82 19.90
C LEU A 83 23.92 9.25 19.67
N GLY A 84 22.67 9.57 20.06
CA GLY A 84 22.14 10.93 20.02
C GLY A 84 21.90 11.46 18.61
N PHE A 85 21.63 10.60 17.63
CA PHE A 85 21.32 11.06 16.26
C PHE A 85 20.14 12.03 16.29
N ARG A 86 20.23 13.08 15.49
CA ARG A 86 19.15 14.05 15.34
C ARG A 86 18.08 13.48 14.39
N VAL A 87 16.93 13.13 14.94
CA VAL A 87 15.78 12.70 14.15
C VAL A 87 14.99 13.91 13.67
N GLY A 88 14.99 14.15 12.38
CA GLY A 88 14.28 15.25 11.70
C GLY A 88 13.65 14.75 10.40
N GLY A 89 13.11 15.65 9.61
CA GLY A 89 12.35 15.30 8.39
C GLY A 89 10.90 14.97 8.69
N LEU A 90 10.36 14.00 7.97
CA LEU A 90 9.01 13.49 8.18
C LEU A 90 9.08 12.08 8.78
N PRO A 91 8.11 11.65 9.58
CA PRO A 91 8.15 10.34 10.23
C PRO A 91 8.03 9.18 9.25
N PHE A 92 7.64 9.45 8.02
CA PHE A 92 7.46 8.48 6.93
C PHE A 92 8.53 8.58 5.83
N ASP A 93 9.67 9.19 6.12
CA ASP A 93 10.80 9.32 5.16
C ASP A 93 11.30 7.96 4.62
N ASP A 94 11.14 6.88 5.39
CA ASP A 94 11.50 5.51 5.00
C ASP A 94 10.73 5.06 3.75
N THR A 95 9.48 5.51 3.61
CA THR A 95 8.62 5.11 2.49
C THR A 95 9.09 5.62 1.14
N ASP A 96 9.91 6.67 1.08
CA ASP A 96 10.49 7.15 -0.18
C ASP A 96 11.37 6.06 -0.82
N VAL A 97 12.12 5.31 0.00
CA VAL A 97 12.92 4.18 -0.45
C VAL A 97 12.02 3.04 -0.92
N TYR A 98 11.01 2.69 -0.16
CA TYR A 98 10.08 1.58 -0.49
C TYR A 98 9.31 1.83 -1.78
N LYS A 99 8.75 3.02 -1.94
CA LYS A 99 8.03 3.45 -3.15
C LYS A 99 8.91 3.50 -4.39
N THR A 100 10.17 3.95 -4.23
CA THR A 100 11.14 3.97 -5.33
C THR A 100 11.49 2.55 -5.79
N ILE A 101 11.70 1.63 -4.84
CA ILE A 101 11.92 0.20 -5.16
C ILE A 101 10.67 -0.42 -5.80
N GLU A 102 9.47 -0.06 -5.34
CA GLU A 102 8.22 -0.52 -5.94
C GLU A 102 8.14 -0.12 -7.42
N GLY A 103 8.30 1.16 -7.73
CA GLY A 103 8.29 1.66 -9.11
C GLY A 103 9.37 1.02 -9.98
N ALA A 104 10.60 0.88 -9.45
CA ALA A 104 11.69 0.19 -10.14
C ALA A 104 11.38 -1.29 -10.41
N SER A 105 10.71 -1.96 -9.47
CA SER A 105 10.32 -3.37 -9.61
C SER A 105 9.30 -3.58 -10.73
N TYR A 106 8.33 -2.70 -10.89
CA TYR A 106 7.41 -2.75 -12.02
C TYR A 106 8.12 -2.57 -13.37
N LEU A 107 9.15 -1.73 -13.44
CA LEU A 107 9.97 -1.61 -14.64
C LEU A 107 10.79 -2.88 -14.91
N LEU A 108 11.40 -3.47 -13.88
CA LEU A 108 12.18 -4.72 -14.01
C LEU A 108 11.35 -5.88 -14.55
N GLN A 109 10.05 -5.96 -14.24
CA GLN A 109 9.17 -7.00 -14.78
C GLN A 109 8.99 -6.89 -16.30
N THR A 110 9.03 -5.67 -16.84
CA THR A 110 8.83 -5.41 -18.27
C THR A 110 10.15 -5.26 -19.01
N TYR A 111 11.14 -4.67 -18.37
CA TYR A 111 12.47 -4.38 -18.93
C TYR A 111 13.55 -4.89 -17.97
N PRO A 112 13.97 -6.15 -18.07
CA PRO A 112 15.01 -6.70 -17.20
C PRO A 112 16.31 -5.88 -17.26
N ASP A 113 16.80 -5.44 -16.11
CA ASP A 113 18.04 -4.67 -15.96
C ASP A 113 18.84 -5.19 -14.77
N PRO A 114 19.88 -6.04 -15.01
CA PRO A 114 20.69 -6.60 -13.94
C PRO A 114 21.46 -5.55 -13.10
N LYS A 115 21.73 -4.35 -13.65
CA LYS A 115 22.39 -3.28 -12.90
C LYS A 115 21.44 -2.63 -11.91
N LEU A 116 20.21 -2.34 -12.36
CA LEU A 116 19.16 -1.82 -11.48
C LEU A 116 18.82 -2.84 -10.39
N GLU A 117 18.72 -4.10 -10.73
CA GLU A 117 18.46 -5.17 -9.76
C GLU A 117 19.58 -5.29 -8.71
N ALA A 118 20.85 -5.26 -9.12
CA ALA A 118 21.99 -5.28 -8.20
C ALA A 118 22.05 -4.02 -7.32
N TYR A 119 21.66 -2.86 -7.85
CA TYR A 119 21.56 -1.63 -7.06
C TYR A 119 20.46 -1.74 -6.00
N ILE A 120 19.28 -2.23 -6.34
CA ILE A 120 18.21 -2.48 -5.37
C ILE A 120 18.71 -3.45 -4.28
N ASP A 121 19.37 -4.53 -4.64
CA ASP A 121 19.94 -5.46 -3.65
C ASP A 121 20.89 -4.75 -2.68
N SER A 122 21.71 -3.81 -3.16
CA SER A 122 22.60 -3.03 -2.30
C SER A 122 21.85 -2.10 -1.32
N VAL A 123 20.76 -1.49 -1.77
CA VAL A 123 19.88 -0.69 -0.90
C VAL A 123 19.18 -1.57 0.15
N LEU A 124 18.74 -2.76 -0.24
CA LEU A 124 18.09 -3.69 0.70
C LEU A 124 19.03 -4.19 1.80
N VAL A 125 20.36 -4.24 1.58
CA VAL A 125 21.33 -4.51 2.64
C VAL A 125 21.28 -3.43 3.73
N ILE A 126 21.12 -2.16 3.34
CA ILE A 126 21.01 -1.03 4.28
C ILE A 126 19.68 -1.12 5.04
N VAL A 127 18.59 -1.39 4.33
CA VAL A 127 17.24 -1.50 4.93
C VAL A 127 17.17 -2.64 5.95
N VAL A 128 17.66 -3.84 5.60
CA VAL A 128 17.60 -5.00 6.51
C VAL A 128 18.45 -4.79 7.76
N ALA A 129 19.56 -4.03 7.66
CA ALA A 129 20.42 -3.73 8.80
C ALA A 129 19.73 -2.86 9.84
N ALA A 130 18.71 -2.08 9.45
CA ALA A 130 17.92 -1.22 10.33
C ALA A 130 16.72 -1.93 10.97
N GLN A 131 16.42 -3.19 10.59
CA GLN A 131 15.31 -3.94 11.16
C GLN A 131 15.65 -4.48 12.54
N GLU A 132 14.84 -4.16 13.53
CA GLU A 132 15.03 -4.63 14.90
C GLU A 132 14.84 -6.18 15.00
N PRO A 133 15.44 -6.83 16.00
CA PRO A 133 15.44 -8.30 16.10
C PRO A 133 14.03 -8.94 16.12
N ASP A 134 13.04 -8.22 16.62
CA ASP A 134 11.64 -8.66 16.69
C ASP A 134 10.85 -8.38 15.41
N GLY A 135 11.48 -7.75 14.42
CA GLY A 135 10.92 -7.43 13.11
C GLY A 135 10.45 -5.99 12.91
N TYR A 136 10.39 -5.19 13.97
CA TYR A 136 10.03 -3.77 13.86
C TYR A 136 10.99 -3.01 12.94
N LEU A 137 10.47 -2.10 12.12
CA LEU A 137 11.27 -1.30 11.19
C LEU A 137 10.65 0.10 11.01
N TYR A 138 11.20 1.08 11.70
CA TYR A 138 10.76 2.47 11.63
C TYR A 138 11.89 3.39 12.10
N THR A 139 12.65 3.97 11.16
CA THR A 139 13.86 4.71 11.46
C THR A 139 13.62 5.99 12.24
N ALA A 140 12.46 6.62 12.09
CA ALA A 140 12.04 7.81 12.82
C ALA A 140 12.01 7.62 14.36
N ARG A 141 12.06 6.36 14.82
CA ARG A 141 12.18 5.98 16.23
C ARG A 141 13.51 5.33 16.54
N THR A 142 13.91 4.31 15.77
CA THR A 142 15.06 3.45 16.07
C THR A 142 16.39 4.22 16.09
N ARG A 143 16.50 5.31 15.32
CA ARG A 143 17.71 6.17 15.29
C ARG A 143 18.03 6.85 16.61
N ASN A 144 17.01 7.16 17.41
CA ASN A 144 17.17 7.79 18.73
C ASN A 144 15.99 7.41 19.63
N PRO A 145 16.05 6.28 20.33
CA PRO A 145 14.95 5.79 21.16
C PRO A 145 14.57 6.72 22.32
N GLU A 146 15.51 7.53 22.83
CA GLU A 146 15.25 8.48 23.92
C GLU A 146 14.58 9.77 23.41
N HIS A 147 14.89 10.16 22.15
CA HIS A 147 14.36 11.36 21.52
C HIS A 147 13.90 11.04 20.08
N PRO A 148 12.89 10.20 19.89
CA PRO A 148 12.40 9.84 18.58
C PRO A 148 11.76 11.04 17.87
N HIS A 149 11.35 10.87 16.63
CA HIS A 149 10.61 11.91 15.93
C HIS A 149 9.37 12.35 16.74
N ARG A 150 9.12 13.65 16.80
CA ARG A 150 8.06 14.26 17.65
C ARG A 150 6.66 13.67 17.47
N TRP A 151 6.39 13.04 16.30
CA TRP A 151 5.11 12.38 16.01
C TRP A 151 5.12 10.87 16.31
N SER A 152 6.27 10.31 16.70
CA SER A 152 6.39 8.86 16.97
C SER A 152 5.98 8.44 18.37
N GLY A 153 5.88 9.39 19.30
CA GLY A 153 5.63 9.09 20.72
C GLY A 153 6.83 8.46 21.44
N ALA A 154 6.71 8.31 22.76
CA ALA A 154 7.76 7.76 23.61
C ALA A 154 7.93 6.25 23.43
N GLU A 155 6.88 5.53 23.09
CA GLU A 155 6.85 4.09 22.88
C GLU A 155 6.20 3.77 21.53
N ARG A 156 6.40 2.54 21.02
CA ARG A 156 5.74 2.05 19.79
C ARG A 156 4.22 2.14 19.95
N TRP A 157 3.53 2.54 18.91
CA TRP A 157 2.08 2.55 18.76
C TRP A 157 1.31 3.55 19.65
N VAL A 158 1.99 4.34 20.51
CA VAL A 158 1.29 5.26 21.45
C VAL A 158 0.75 6.51 20.79
N GLN A 159 1.35 6.98 19.68
CA GLN A 159 0.89 8.09 18.84
C GLN A 159 0.55 7.62 17.43
N ILE A 160 -0.09 6.48 17.32
CA ILE A 160 -0.34 5.82 16.05
C ILE A 160 -1.16 6.69 15.08
N GLU A 161 -1.94 7.61 15.61
CA GLU A 161 -2.70 8.59 14.83
C GLU A 161 -1.81 9.50 13.96
N ASP A 162 -0.57 9.77 14.40
CA ASP A 162 0.35 10.67 13.73
C ASP A 162 1.69 10.03 13.33
N SER A 163 2.10 8.92 13.98
CA SER A 163 3.44 8.34 13.85
C SER A 163 3.76 7.82 12.45
N HIS A 164 2.77 7.38 11.69
CA HIS A 164 2.95 6.73 10.38
C HIS A 164 3.65 5.37 10.42
N GLU A 165 3.81 4.74 11.57
CA GLU A 165 4.43 3.40 11.70
C GLU A 165 3.75 2.37 10.79
N LEU A 166 2.40 2.35 10.77
CA LEU A 166 1.64 1.44 9.91
C LEU A 166 1.56 1.89 8.45
N TYR A 167 1.77 3.18 8.17
CA TYR A 167 1.95 3.68 6.82
C TYR A 167 3.28 3.19 6.23
N ASP A 168 4.34 3.20 7.01
CA ASP A 168 5.65 2.66 6.62
C ASP A 168 5.56 1.15 6.37
N LEU A 169 4.88 0.39 7.24
CA LEU A 169 4.59 -1.02 7.00
C LEU A 169 3.85 -1.23 5.66
N GLY A 170 2.82 -0.43 5.40
CA GLY A 170 2.02 -0.56 4.19
C GLY A 170 2.86 -0.41 2.92
N HIS A 171 3.64 0.67 2.80
CA HIS A 171 4.51 0.89 1.64
C HIS A 171 5.67 -0.10 1.55
N LEU A 172 6.19 -0.56 2.69
CA LEU A 172 7.17 -1.65 2.72
C LEU A 172 6.61 -2.91 2.07
N ILE A 173 5.39 -3.31 2.44
CA ILE A 173 4.74 -4.51 1.87
C ILE A 173 4.46 -4.32 0.37
N GLU A 174 3.93 -3.16 -0.04
CA GLU A 174 3.65 -2.87 -1.46
C GLU A 174 4.92 -3.01 -2.30
N GLY A 175 6.01 -2.37 -1.89
CA GLY A 175 7.30 -2.46 -2.56
C GLY A 175 7.89 -3.88 -2.56
N ALA A 176 7.78 -4.58 -1.43
CA ALA A 176 8.32 -5.93 -1.27
C ALA A 176 7.58 -6.96 -2.13
N VAL A 177 6.26 -6.87 -2.23
CA VAL A 177 5.46 -7.75 -3.09
C VAL A 177 5.75 -7.45 -4.57
N ALA A 178 5.88 -6.18 -4.97
CA ALA A 178 6.26 -5.80 -6.32
C ALA A 178 7.65 -6.37 -6.69
N HIS A 179 8.63 -6.22 -5.80
CA HIS A 179 9.99 -6.75 -6.00
C HIS A 179 10.02 -8.28 -6.11
N TYR A 180 9.29 -8.98 -5.22
CA TYR A 180 9.18 -10.43 -5.27
C TYR A 180 8.55 -10.92 -6.59
N ARG A 181 7.48 -10.27 -7.04
CA ARG A 181 6.83 -10.60 -8.32
C ARG A 181 7.73 -10.31 -9.52
N ALA A 182 8.56 -9.27 -9.45
CA ALA A 182 9.48 -8.90 -10.52
C ALA A 182 10.67 -9.85 -10.65
N THR A 183 11.27 -10.25 -9.52
CA THR A 183 12.58 -10.88 -9.47
C THR A 183 12.55 -12.33 -8.98
N GLY A 184 11.49 -12.72 -8.27
CA GLY A 184 11.42 -13.99 -7.53
C GLY A 184 12.26 -14.00 -6.24
N LYS A 185 13.02 -12.92 -5.93
CA LYS A 185 13.84 -12.82 -4.72
C LYS A 185 13.01 -12.52 -3.50
N ARG A 186 13.34 -13.14 -2.40
CA ARG A 186 12.62 -12.97 -1.12
C ARG A 186 13.25 -11.93 -0.18
N ASN A 187 14.44 -11.42 -0.49
CA ASN A 187 15.19 -10.55 0.41
C ASN A 187 14.36 -9.36 0.93
N PHE A 188 13.60 -8.68 0.07
CA PHE A 188 12.73 -7.58 0.50
C PHE A 188 11.42 -8.10 1.11
N LEU A 189 10.85 -9.16 0.55
CA LEU A 189 9.62 -9.78 1.08
C LEU A 189 9.81 -10.28 2.52
N ASP A 190 10.96 -10.86 2.85
CA ASP A 190 11.24 -11.38 4.19
C ASP A 190 11.37 -10.24 5.22
N ILE A 191 11.84 -9.06 4.85
CA ILE A 191 11.82 -7.84 5.70
C ILE A 191 10.38 -7.43 5.99
N ALA A 192 9.54 -7.35 4.94
CA ALA A 192 8.14 -6.98 5.08
C ALA A 192 7.34 -7.99 5.94
N ILE A 193 7.58 -9.29 5.72
CA ILE A 193 6.97 -10.36 6.53
C ILE A 193 7.31 -10.20 8.01
N LYS A 194 8.57 -9.95 8.36
CA LYS A 194 8.98 -9.79 9.76
C LYS A 194 8.32 -8.58 10.42
N PHE A 195 8.18 -7.47 9.70
CA PHE A 195 7.50 -6.30 10.26
C PHE A 195 5.99 -6.52 10.35
N ALA A 196 5.36 -7.14 9.37
CA ALA A 196 3.96 -7.54 9.46
C ALA A 196 3.69 -8.52 10.61
N ASP A 197 4.60 -9.48 10.83
CA ASP A 197 4.53 -10.41 11.96
C ASP A 197 4.67 -9.70 13.32
N CYS A 198 5.54 -8.68 13.40
CA CYS A 198 5.64 -7.83 14.59
C CYS A 198 4.31 -7.13 14.87
N VAL A 199 3.69 -6.53 13.85
CA VAL A 199 2.40 -5.85 13.99
C VAL A 199 1.30 -6.84 14.41
N CYS A 200 1.13 -7.95 13.69
CA CYS A 200 0.12 -8.97 14.04
C CYS A 200 0.32 -9.59 15.43
N ARG A 201 1.52 -9.51 16.00
CA ARG A 201 1.79 -9.97 17.37
C ARG A 201 1.40 -8.91 18.41
N GLU A 202 1.62 -7.64 18.14
CA GLU A 202 1.47 -6.55 19.10
C GLU A 202 0.14 -5.82 19.01
N ILE A 203 -0.49 -5.80 17.84
CA ILE A 203 -1.78 -5.15 17.57
C ILE A 203 -2.80 -6.22 17.19
N GLY A 204 -4.05 -6.06 17.62
CA GLY A 204 -5.13 -6.98 17.31
C GLY A 204 -6.16 -7.09 18.43
N PRO A 205 -7.09 -8.07 18.33
CA PRO A 205 -8.19 -8.26 19.28
C PRO A 205 -7.81 -9.13 20.48
N GLY A 206 -6.60 -9.69 20.53
CA GLY A 206 -6.17 -10.63 21.58
C GLY A 206 -5.94 -9.95 22.93
N PRO A 207 -5.93 -10.71 24.03
CA PRO A 207 -5.80 -10.16 25.39
C PRO A 207 -4.46 -9.49 25.68
N ASP A 208 -3.40 -9.88 24.96
CA ASP A 208 -2.06 -9.31 25.10
C ASP A 208 -1.70 -8.34 23.97
N GLN A 209 -2.65 -8.02 23.10
CA GLN A 209 -2.48 -7.10 21.96
C GLN A 209 -3.09 -5.73 22.29
N GLN A 210 -2.56 -4.72 21.63
CA GLN A 210 -3.11 -3.37 21.69
C GLN A 210 -4.22 -3.23 20.63
N VAL A 211 -5.37 -2.71 21.02
CA VAL A 211 -6.41 -2.31 20.07
C VAL A 211 -6.01 -0.96 19.49
N ARG A 212 -5.52 -0.97 18.26
CA ARG A 212 -5.06 0.21 17.50
C ARG A 212 -5.47 0.07 16.05
N VAL A 213 -5.63 1.21 15.36
CA VAL A 213 -5.85 1.26 13.91
C VAL A 213 -4.87 2.25 13.27
N PRO A 214 -4.49 2.09 11.99
CA PRO A 214 -3.57 3.01 11.32
C PRO A 214 -4.06 4.46 11.35
N GLY A 215 -3.23 5.40 11.74
CA GLY A 215 -3.53 6.83 11.63
C GLY A 215 -3.60 7.29 10.18
N HIS A 216 -2.70 6.78 9.35
CA HIS A 216 -2.77 6.88 7.89
C HIS A 216 -2.96 5.48 7.31
N GLN A 217 -4.04 5.31 6.58
CA GLN A 217 -4.38 4.05 5.92
C GLN A 217 -3.38 3.71 4.81
N ILE A 218 -3.21 2.49 4.53
CA ILE A 218 -2.56 1.71 3.50
C ILE A 218 -2.24 0.29 4.01
N ALA A 219 -2.02 0.14 5.33
CA ALA A 219 -1.72 -1.17 5.91
C ALA A 219 -2.80 -2.21 5.59
N GLU A 220 -4.06 -1.78 5.52
CA GLU A 220 -5.22 -2.63 5.22
C GLU A 220 -5.08 -3.28 3.84
N MET A 221 -4.88 -2.48 2.79
CA MET A 221 -4.72 -3.01 1.42
C MET A 221 -3.40 -3.79 1.25
N ALA A 222 -2.34 -3.34 1.91
CA ALA A 222 -1.04 -3.98 1.82
C ALA A 222 -1.02 -5.35 2.50
N LEU A 223 -1.61 -5.50 3.69
CA LEU A 223 -1.75 -6.78 4.38
C LEU A 223 -2.63 -7.76 3.60
N ALA A 224 -3.73 -7.28 3.01
CA ALA A 224 -4.55 -8.07 2.10
C ALA A 224 -3.72 -8.56 0.89
N LYS A 225 -2.87 -7.71 0.31
CA LYS A 225 -1.94 -8.07 -0.76
C LYS A 225 -0.89 -9.08 -0.28
N LEU A 226 -0.34 -8.92 0.94
CA LEU A 226 0.63 -9.87 1.51
C LEU A 226 0.02 -11.26 1.70
N TYR A 227 -1.26 -11.33 2.14
CA TYR A 227 -2.01 -12.59 2.17
C TYR A 227 -2.05 -13.27 0.79
N THR A 228 -2.28 -12.56 -0.30
CA THR A 228 -2.34 -13.16 -1.66
C THR A 228 -1.03 -13.79 -2.11
N VAL A 229 0.09 -13.37 -1.55
CA VAL A 229 1.43 -13.87 -1.90
C VAL A 229 1.90 -14.98 -0.96
N THR A 230 1.56 -14.86 0.33
CA THR A 230 2.02 -15.81 1.36
C THR A 230 1.03 -16.94 1.62
N GLY A 231 -0.26 -16.71 1.41
CA GLY A 231 -1.35 -17.59 1.83
C GLY A 231 -1.61 -17.60 3.34
N ASP A 232 -0.88 -16.80 4.11
CA ASP A 232 -1.05 -16.77 5.57
C ASP A 232 -2.22 -15.87 5.96
N ARG A 233 -3.28 -16.49 6.45
CA ARG A 233 -4.56 -15.87 6.77
C ARG A 233 -4.46 -14.76 7.82
N LYS A 234 -3.45 -14.79 8.71
CA LYS A 234 -3.28 -13.76 9.75
C LYS A 234 -3.20 -12.35 9.19
N TYR A 235 -2.61 -12.18 8.00
CA TYR A 235 -2.50 -10.86 7.37
C TYR A 235 -3.85 -10.32 6.87
N LEU A 236 -4.70 -11.19 6.32
CA LEU A 236 -6.05 -10.81 5.94
C LEU A 236 -6.93 -10.54 7.17
N ASP A 237 -6.75 -11.33 8.23
CA ASP A 237 -7.48 -11.14 9.48
C ASP A 237 -7.07 -9.82 10.16
N GLU A 238 -5.79 -9.43 10.11
CA GLU A 238 -5.31 -8.15 10.60
C GLU A 238 -5.82 -6.97 9.75
N ALA A 239 -5.81 -7.10 8.42
CA ALA A 239 -6.41 -6.08 7.53
C ALA A 239 -7.90 -5.87 7.87
N LYS A 240 -8.64 -6.96 8.05
CA LYS A 240 -10.05 -6.92 8.47
C LYS A 240 -10.23 -6.30 9.85
N PHE A 241 -9.37 -6.65 10.80
CA PHE A 241 -9.39 -6.08 12.15
C PHE A 241 -9.24 -4.55 12.11
N PHE A 242 -8.30 -4.02 11.34
CA PHE A 242 -8.14 -2.56 11.18
C PHE A 242 -9.40 -1.92 10.58
N ILE A 243 -10.05 -2.57 9.63
CA ILE A 243 -11.29 -2.08 9.03
C ILE A 243 -12.43 -2.10 10.04
N ASP A 244 -12.64 -3.20 10.75
CA ASP A 244 -13.75 -3.37 11.67
C ASP A 244 -13.63 -2.47 12.90
N MET A 245 -12.40 -2.23 13.37
CA MET A 245 -12.18 -1.45 14.58
C MET A 245 -12.20 0.05 14.38
N ARG A 246 -12.05 0.53 13.14
CA ARG A 246 -12.07 1.96 12.85
C ARG A 246 -13.44 2.59 13.08
N GLY A 247 -13.45 3.77 13.72
CA GLY A 247 -14.67 4.54 13.97
C GLY A 247 -15.39 4.16 15.28
N HIS A 248 -14.72 3.44 16.17
CA HIS A 248 -15.27 3.07 17.49
C HIS A 248 -14.81 3.99 18.62
N GLY A 249 -14.41 5.23 18.31
CA GLY A 249 -14.07 6.26 19.30
C GLY A 249 -12.63 6.20 19.79
N GLU A 250 -11.70 5.75 18.96
CA GLU A 250 -10.28 5.72 19.27
C GLU A 250 -9.75 7.14 19.48
N LYS A 251 -8.92 7.30 20.50
CA LYS A 251 -8.33 8.60 20.84
C LYS A 251 -7.54 9.15 19.64
N GLY A 252 -7.77 10.42 19.31
CA GLY A 252 -7.10 11.13 18.22
C GLY A 252 -7.61 10.77 16.82
N MET A 253 -8.62 9.91 16.71
CA MET A 253 -9.26 9.50 15.46
C MET A 253 -10.57 10.27 15.26
N ASP A 254 -10.80 10.78 14.05
CA ASP A 254 -11.92 11.64 13.68
C ASP A 254 -12.27 11.48 12.18
N ALA A 255 -13.18 12.29 11.67
CA ALA A 255 -13.54 12.32 10.26
C ALA A 255 -12.35 12.60 9.33
N TYR A 256 -11.34 13.32 9.78
CA TYR A 256 -10.10 13.54 9.02
C TYR A 256 -9.38 12.23 8.68
N ARG A 257 -9.51 11.23 9.55
CA ARG A 257 -8.93 9.88 9.41
C ARG A 257 -9.96 8.81 9.07
N GLN A 258 -11.15 9.20 8.58
CA GLN A 258 -12.28 8.29 8.29
C GLN A 258 -12.70 7.45 9.51
N SER A 259 -12.62 8.04 10.72
CA SER A 259 -12.91 7.38 11.99
C SER A 259 -14.03 8.06 12.77
N ASP A 260 -14.87 8.82 12.12
CA ASP A 260 -16.04 9.50 12.71
C ASP A 260 -17.19 8.54 13.04
N VAL A 261 -17.35 7.50 12.22
CA VAL A 261 -18.34 6.44 12.43
C VAL A 261 -17.76 5.08 12.01
N PRO A 262 -18.28 3.96 12.56
CA PRO A 262 -17.89 2.62 12.16
C PRO A 262 -18.07 2.38 10.66
N VAL A 263 -17.25 1.51 10.07
CA VAL A 263 -17.22 1.26 8.63
C VAL A 263 -18.61 0.97 8.04
N MET A 264 -19.44 0.19 8.74
CA MET A 264 -20.79 -0.18 8.25
C MET A 264 -21.78 1.00 8.20
N GLU A 265 -21.47 2.09 8.91
CA GLU A 265 -22.29 3.30 8.96
C GLU A 265 -21.79 4.39 8.00
N GLN A 266 -20.58 4.22 7.41
CA GLN A 266 -20.02 5.20 6.47
C GLN A 266 -20.82 5.25 5.17
N ASP A 267 -21.18 6.47 4.74
CA ASP A 267 -21.93 6.72 3.50
C ASP A 267 -21.42 7.95 2.73
N GLU A 268 -20.37 8.61 3.24
CA GLU A 268 -19.82 9.83 2.67
C GLU A 268 -18.29 9.79 2.61
N ALA A 269 -17.71 10.32 1.53
CA ALA A 269 -16.28 10.55 1.41
C ALA A 269 -15.90 11.79 2.22
N VAL A 270 -15.14 11.62 3.30
CA VAL A 270 -14.76 12.67 4.25
C VAL A 270 -13.27 12.67 4.55
N GLY A 271 -12.78 13.76 5.11
CA GLY A 271 -11.42 13.88 5.63
C GLY A 271 -10.34 13.90 4.56
N HIS A 272 -9.14 13.50 4.94
CA HIS A 272 -7.95 13.51 4.09
C HIS A 272 -8.13 12.54 2.90
N ALA A 273 -7.98 13.04 1.67
CA ALA A 273 -8.38 12.30 0.48
C ALA A 273 -7.52 11.05 0.22
N VAL A 274 -6.20 11.12 0.44
CA VAL A 274 -5.31 9.95 0.24
C VAL A 274 -5.62 8.85 1.24
N ARG A 275 -5.81 9.20 2.52
CA ARG A 275 -6.23 8.25 3.56
C ARG A 275 -7.52 7.55 3.18
N ALA A 276 -8.51 8.32 2.73
CA ALA A 276 -9.81 7.81 2.31
C ALA A 276 -9.68 6.83 1.13
N GLU A 277 -8.94 7.18 0.09
CA GLU A 277 -8.79 6.33 -1.09
C GLU A 277 -8.03 5.02 -0.79
N TYR A 278 -7.03 5.08 0.08
CA TYR A 278 -6.35 3.86 0.54
C TYR A 278 -7.26 3.01 1.43
N TRP A 279 -8.08 3.65 2.27
CA TRP A 279 -9.11 3.00 3.07
C TRP A 279 -10.13 2.26 2.20
N TYR A 280 -10.67 2.94 1.18
CA TYR A 280 -11.62 2.36 0.24
C TYR A 280 -11.02 1.19 -0.54
N SER A 281 -9.76 1.30 -0.92
CA SER A 281 -9.01 0.21 -1.55
C SER A 281 -8.88 -1.01 -0.61
N GLY A 282 -8.58 -0.79 0.66
CA GLY A 282 -8.50 -1.85 1.67
C GLY A 282 -9.84 -2.54 1.92
N ILE A 283 -10.94 -1.77 2.01
CA ILE A 283 -12.30 -2.32 2.14
C ILE A 283 -12.64 -3.22 0.94
N ALA A 284 -12.33 -2.77 -0.29
CA ALA A 284 -12.57 -3.55 -1.49
C ALA A 284 -11.76 -4.86 -1.54
N ASP A 285 -10.47 -4.81 -1.12
CA ASP A 285 -9.62 -6.00 -1.03
C ASP A 285 -10.16 -7.00 0.00
N VAL A 286 -10.56 -6.53 1.20
CA VAL A 286 -11.16 -7.41 2.23
C VAL A 286 -12.50 -7.97 1.78
N ALA A 287 -13.37 -7.17 1.15
CA ALA A 287 -14.61 -7.65 0.57
C ALA A 287 -14.38 -8.81 -0.42
N ALA A 288 -13.44 -8.64 -1.35
CA ALA A 288 -13.12 -9.64 -2.35
C ALA A 288 -12.55 -10.93 -1.73
N LEU A 289 -11.62 -10.81 -0.79
CA LEU A 289 -10.86 -11.94 -0.24
C LEU A 289 -11.58 -12.67 0.90
N THR A 290 -12.57 -12.04 1.53
CA THR A 290 -13.42 -12.69 2.55
C THR A 290 -14.77 -13.17 1.98
N GLY A 291 -15.25 -12.55 0.91
CA GLY A 291 -16.60 -12.78 0.35
C GLY A 291 -17.72 -12.13 1.18
N GLU A 292 -17.37 -11.24 2.11
CA GLU A 292 -18.35 -10.55 2.96
C GLU A 292 -18.96 -9.36 2.22
N MET A 293 -20.15 -9.57 1.65
CA MET A 293 -20.85 -8.59 0.79
C MET A 293 -21.15 -7.25 1.46
N GLN A 294 -21.25 -7.20 2.77
CA GLN A 294 -21.50 -5.97 3.52
C GLN A 294 -20.45 -4.89 3.25
N TYR A 295 -19.18 -5.28 3.07
CA TYR A 295 -18.12 -4.32 2.71
C TYR A 295 -18.29 -3.77 1.29
N THR A 296 -18.77 -4.59 0.36
CA THR A 296 -19.08 -4.14 -0.99
C THR A 296 -20.21 -3.09 -0.98
N GLU A 297 -21.24 -3.30 -0.17
CA GLU A 297 -22.34 -2.34 -0.02
C GLU A 297 -21.87 -1.00 0.56
N VAL A 298 -20.96 -1.03 1.53
CA VAL A 298 -20.37 0.19 2.11
C VAL A 298 -19.59 0.97 1.05
N ILE A 299 -18.66 0.29 0.37
CA ILE A 299 -17.78 0.99 -0.59
C ILE A 299 -18.56 1.52 -1.80
N ASP A 300 -19.64 0.83 -2.21
CA ASP A 300 -20.52 1.31 -3.27
C ASP A 300 -21.25 2.60 -2.87
N ARG A 301 -21.75 2.71 -1.63
CA ARG A 301 -22.39 3.94 -1.12
C ARG A 301 -21.41 5.11 -1.08
N ILE A 302 -20.21 4.87 -0.55
CA ILE A 302 -19.17 5.91 -0.48
C ILE A 302 -18.77 6.35 -1.89
N TRP A 303 -18.58 5.42 -2.81
CA TRP A 303 -18.24 5.73 -4.20
C TRP A 303 -19.31 6.57 -4.90
N GLU A 304 -20.59 6.24 -4.72
CA GLU A 304 -21.70 7.03 -5.28
C GLU A 304 -21.74 8.45 -4.70
N ASN A 305 -21.42 8.62 -3.42
CA ASN A 305 -21.29 9.95 -2.80
C ASN A 305 -20.13 10.71 -3.40
N MET A 306 -18.92 10.10 -3.44
CA MET A 306 -17.69 10.72 -3.94
C MET A 306 -17.81 11.13 -5.40
N VAL A 307 -18.17 10.20 -6.27
CA VAL A 307 -18.24 10.45 -7.71
C VAL A 307 -19.43 11.35 -8.07
N GLY A 308 -20.53 11.23 -7.34
CA GLY A 308 -21.72 12.05 -7.60
C GLY A 308 -21.61 13.49 -7.11
N LYS A 309 -20.74 13.80 -6.12
CA LYS A 309 -20.76 15.09 -5.43
C LYS A 309 -19.40 15.75 -5.19
N LYS A 310 -18.26 14.99 -5.23
CA LYS A 310 -16.97 15.47 -4.73
C LYS A 310 -15.80 15.27 -5.69
N ILE A 311 -16.03 14.78 -6.89
CA ILE A 311 -15.01 14.59 -7.93
C ILE A 311 -15.00 15.76 -8.91
N TYR A 312 -13.82 16.17 -9.32
CA TYR A 312 -13.61 17.16 -10.39
C TYR A 312 -13.71 16.53 -11.78
N LEU A 313 -13.88 17.37 -12.81
CA LEU A 313 -13.92 16.92 -14.21
C LEU A 313 -12.68 16.13 -14.64
N THR A 314 -11.53 16.44 -14.05
CA THR A 314 -10.27 15.74 -14.27
C THR A 314 -10.18 14.38 -13.60
N GLY A 315 -11.14 14.03 -12.75
CA GLY A 315 -11.02 12.87 -11.88
C GLY A 315 -10.29 13.14 -10.57
N GLY A 316 -9.81 14.37 -10.34
CA GLY A 316 -9.19 14.79 -9.08
C GLY A 316 -10.20 14.80 -7.94
N VAL A 317 -9.74 14.49 -6.74
CA VAL A 317 -10.49 14.51 -5.49
C VAL A 317 -9.70 15.26 -4.41
N GLY A 318 -10.37 15.67 -3.30
CA GLY A 318 -9.72 16.45 -2.25
C GLY A 318 -9.67 17.94 -2.59
N ALA A 319 -10.81 18.61 -2.47
CA ALA A 319 -10.98 20.02 -2.86
C ALA A 319 -10.22 21.01 -1.96
N ARG A 320 -10.08 20.69 -0.66
CA ARG A 320 -9.53 21.57 0.37
C ARG A 320 -8.04 21.37 0.55
N ARG A 321 -7.28 22.47 0.55
CA ARG A 321 -5.86 22.45 0.92
C ARG A 321 -5.66 22.15 2.40
N GLU A 322 -6.50 22.72 3.25
CA GLU A 322 -6.49 22.48 4.69
C GLU A 322 -6.84 21.03 4.96
N GLY A 323 -5.87 20.28 5.49
CA GLY A 323 -5.99 18.86 5.74
C GLY A 323 -5.99 18.00 4.47
N GLU A 324 -5.69 18.57 3.28
CA GLU A 324 -5.64 17.79 2.02
C GLU A 324 -6.93 16.98 1.80
N ALA A 325 -8.09 17.61 2.09
CA ALA A 325 -9.32 16.92 2.43
C ALA A 325 -10.41 17.07 1.37
N PHE A 326 -11.38 16.15 1.41
CA PHE A 326 -12.67 16.33 0.74
C PHE A 326 -13.37 17.57 1.27
N GLY A 327 -14.06 18.28 0.39
CA GLY A 327 -15.01 19.34 0.74
C GLY A 327 -16.42 18.81 1.02
N ASP A 328 -17.35 19.72 1.30
CA ASP A 328 -18.77 19.41 1.37
C ASP A 328 -19.32 19.00 -0.01
N ALA A 329 -20.54 18.47 -0.05
CA ALA A 329 -21.17 18.12 -1.32
C ALA A 329 -21.19 19.31 -2.29
N TYR A 330 -20.63 19.11 -3.49
CA TYR A 330 -20.47 20.13 -4.55
C TYR A 330 -19.52 21.30 -4.22
N GLU A 331 -18.72 21.19 -3.18
CA GLU A 331 -17.62 22.12 -2.92
C GLU A 331 -16.44 21.78 -3.83
N LEU A 332 -16.47 22.35 -5.04
CA LEU A 332 -15.51 22.09 -6.11
C LEU A 332 -14.94 23.41 -6.68
N PRO A 333 -14.25 24.23 -5.87
CA PRO A 333 -13.69 25.49 -6.33
C PRO A 333 -12.58 25.26 -7.35
N ASN A 334 -12.61 25.94 -8.50
CA ASN A 334 -11.58 25.79 -9.52
C ASN A 334 -10.27 26.49 -9.16
N LEU A 335 -10.34 27.67 -8.54
CA LEU A 335 -9.16 28.49 -8.27
C LEU A 335 -8.33 27.99 -7.08
N THR A 336 -8.96 27.38 -6.11
CA THR A 336 -8.36 26.98 -4.83
C THR A 336 -8.38 25.48 -4.63
N SER A 337 -8.72 24.71 -5.66
CA SER A 337 -8.71 23.25 -5.59
C SER A 337 -7.30 22.74 -5.26
N TYR A 338 -7.21 21.80 -4.32
CA TYR A 338 -5.95 21.15 -3.97
C TYR A 338 -5.67 19.96 -4.90
N CYS A 339 -6.56 18.98 -4.92
CA CYS A 339 -6.53 17.84 -5.86
C CYS A 339 -5.13 17.21 -6.01
N GLU A 340 -4.56 16.80 -4.90
CA GLU A 340 -3.23 16.20 -4.81
C GLU A 340 -3.06 15.00 -5.76
N THR A 341 -1.87 14.87 -6.37
CA THR A 341 -1.54 13.74 -7.24
C THR A 341 -1.64 12.39 -6.50
N CYS A 342 -1.28 12.33 -5.21
CA CYS A 342 -1.44 11.11 -4.41
C CYS A 342 -2.91 10.69 -4.26
N ALA A 343 -3.82 11.66 -4.09
CA ALA A 343 -5.24 11.40 -4.02
C ALA A 343 -5.78 10.88 -5.38
N ALA A 344 -5.28 11.41 -6.49
CA ALA A 344 -5.60 10.89 -7.82
C ALA A 344 -5.10 9.44 -8.01
N ILE A 345 -3.90 9.11 -7.54
CA ILE A 345 -3.38 7.73 -7.55
C ILE A 345 -4.27 6.82 -6.71
N GLY A 346 -4.63 7.24 -5.49
CA GLY A 346 -5.56 6.50 -4.62
C GLY A 346 -6.90 6.24 -5.30
N ASN A 347 -7.47 7.27 -5.96
CA ASN A 347 -8.73 7.13 -6.72
C ASN A 347 -8.60 6.12 -7.88
N VAL A 348 -7.46 6.05 -8.56
CA VAL A 348 -7.19 4.99 -9.55
C VAL A 348 -7.20 3.61 -8.87
N TYR A 349 -6.57 3.46 -7.70
CA TYR A 349 -6.53 2.19 -6.96
C TYR A 349 -7.92 1.72 -6.52
N THR A 350 -8.73 2.62 -5.97
CA THR A 350 -10.11 2.34 -5.56
C THR A 350 -10.96 1.90 -6.75
N ASN A 351 -10.96 2.69 -7.83
CA ASN A 351 -11.78 2.40 -9.01
C ASN A 351 -11.34 1.12 -9.72
N TYR A 352 -10.06 0.80 -9.75
CA TYR A 352 -9.56 -0.47 -10.29
C TYR A 352 -10.10 -1.67 -9.52
N ARG A 353 -10.09 -1.62 -8.19
CA ARG A 353 -10.63 -2.67 -7.33
C ARG A 353 -12.14 -2.84 -7.49
N LEU A 354 -12.87 -1.75 -7.54
CA LEU A 354 -14.32 -1.77 -7.79
C LEU A 354 -14.64 -2.31 -9.19
N PHE A 355 -13.82 -2.00 -10.19
CA PHE A 355 -13.94 -2.63 -11.51
C PHE A 355 -13.73 -4.14 -11.44
N LEU A 356 -12.75 -4.63 -10.70
CA LEU A 356 -12.52 -6.06 -10.52
C LEU A 356 -13.63 -6.76 -9.71
N LEU A 357 -14.28 -6.05 -8.78
CA LEU A 357 -15.41 -6.56 -8.02
C LEU A 357 -16.68 -6.67 -8.87
N HIS A 358 -16.98 -5.66 -9.70
CA HIS A 358 -18.27 -5.53 -10.36
C HIS A 358 -18.25 -5.80 -11.87
N GLY A 359 -17.10 -5.66 -12.53
CA GLY A 359 -17.00 -5.72 -13.99
C GLY A 359 -17.72 -4.58 -14.72
N SER A 360 -18.08 -3.50 -14.02
CA SER A 360 -18.85 -2.39 -14.59
C SER A 360 -17.94 -1.28 -15.10
N SER A 361 -18.19 -0.82 -16.34
CA SER A 361 -17.40 0.24 -16.98
C SER A 361 -17.44 1.58 -16.23
N LYS A 362 -18.46 1.85 -15.41
CA LYS A 362 -18.58 3.10 -14.66
C LYS A 362 -17.35 3.38 -13.78
N TYR A 363 -16.78 2.33 -13.19
CA TYR A 363 -15.55 2.45 -12.38
C TYR A 363 -14.33 2.65 -13.26
N TYR A 364 -14.25 1.94 -14.38
CA TYR A 364 -13.14 2.09 -15.32
C TYR A 364 -13.15 3.47 -15.98
N ASP A 365 -14.29 4.05 -16.29
CA ASP A 365 -14.44 5.40 -16.85
C ASP A 365 -13.87 6.46 -15.89
N VAL A 366 -14.10 6.32 -14.58
CA VAL A 366 -13.52 7.21 -13.55
C VAL A 366 -12.02 6.99 -13.45
N LEU A 367 -11.57 5.73 -13.40
CA LEU A 367 -10.14 5.37 -13.39
C LEU A 367 -9.40 5.98 -14.57
N GLU A 368 -9.88 5.75 -15.79
CA GLU A 368 -9.24 6.24 -17.01
C GLU A 368 -9.15 7.77 -17.02
N ARG A 369 -10.24 8.46 -16.69
CA ARG A 369 -10.28 9.92 -16.58
C ARG A 369 -9.24 10.43 -15.59
N THR A 370 -9.19 9.82 -14.39
CA THR A 370 -8.26 10.20 -13.33
C THR A 370 -6.82 9.93 -13.75
N LEU A 371 -6.54 8.78 -14.36
CA LEU A 371 -5.21 8.42 -14.82
C LEU A 371 -4.68 9.42 -15.85
N TYR A 372 -5.46 9.73 -16.88
CA TYR A 372 -5.02 10.64 -17.96
C TYR A 372 -4.93 12.11 -17.55
N ASN A 373 -5.73 12.56 -16.60
CA ASN A 373 -5.81 13.98 -16.24
C ASN A 373 -5.31 14.28 -14.83
N GLY A 374 -5.61 13.46 -13.83
CA GLY A 374 -5.21 13.67 -12.43
C GLY A 374 -3.79 13.15 -12.14
N VAL A 375 -3.44 11.96 -12.64
CA VAL A 375 -2.14 11.33 -12.34
C VAL A 375 -1.07 11.80 -13.32
N LEU A 376 -1.30 11.68 -14.64
CA LEU A 376 -0.29 12.00 -15.65
C LEU A 376 0.08 13.47 -15.69
N SER A 377 -0.81 14.37 -15.28
CA SER A 377 -0.50 15.81 -15.16
C SER A 377 0.51 16.10 -14.04
N GLY A 378 0.65 15.20 -13.06
CA GLY A 378 1.61 15.32 -11.97
C GLY A 378 3.06 15.04 -12.35
N VAL A 379 3.33 14.53 -13.57
CA VAL A 379 4.68 14.17 -14.03
C VAL A 379 4.97 14.85 -15.37
N SER A 380 6.10 15.55 -15.48
CA SER A 380 6.53 16.15 -16.73
C SER A 380 6.77 15.10 -17.83
N LEU A 381 6.70 15.51 -19.09
CA LEU A 381 6.87 14.59 -20.23
C LEU A 381 8.27 13.96 -20.27
N ASP A 382 9.27 14.68 -19.78
CA ASP A 382 10.65 14.20 -19.67
C ASP A 382 10.91 13.34 -18.43
N GLY A 383 9.93 13.22 -17.52
CA GLY A 383 10.01 12.43 -16.30
C GLY A 383 10.86 13.04 -15.18
N GLY A 384 11.35 14.27 -15.32
CA GLY A 384 12.29 14.90 -14.39
C GLY A 384 11.68 15.93 -13.43
N SER A 385 10.40 16.23 -13.55
CA SER A 385 9.71 17.21 -12.69
C SER A 385 8.32 16.72 -12.30
N PHE A 386 7.89 17.11 -11.10
CA PHE A 386 6.65 16.60 -10.49
C PHE A 386 5.85 17.74 -9.87
N PHE A 387 4.52 17.62 -9.96
CA PHE A 387 3.60 18.34 -9.09
C PHE A 387 3.17 17.45 -7.92
N TYR A 388 2.97 18.08 -6.75
CA TYR A 388 2.41 17.41 -5.56
C TYR A 388 0.90 17.17 -5.68
#